data_205fbc2df77aad3d08922491cb84727f
#
_entry.id   205fbc2df77aad3d08922491cb84727f
#
_cell.length_a   1.000
_cell.length_b   1.000
_cell.length_c   1.000
_cell.angle_alpha   90.00
_cell.angle_beta   90.00
_cell.angle_gamma   90.00
#
_symmetry.space_group_name_H-M   'P 1'
#
loop_
_entity.id
_entity.type
_entity.pdbx_description
1 polymer ?
#
loop_
_entity_poly.entity_id
_entity_poly.type
_entity_poly.pdbx_seq_one_letter_code
_entity_poly.pdbx_strand_id
1 'polypeptide(L)'
;MRKFVFFGGKGGVGKTTVSCAYALKCAHAGLETLVVSTDPAHSTADVFDQRFDDAPRPVEGERNLHAMEIDPDDELERHLMETKRALSDQVSPAMVNEIDRQIEMAHQTPGAYEAALFDRFVEVMRDADDYDRVVFDTSPTGGTLRLLALPSFLEGWVTRLAAKRKQSVKLFERAAIGNNQPRRMMEGDPIIARLEARKEFFEFAGETLREEASFFLVFNPDELSVRETRRAIDGLADRGLSVDGLVANRLTPAPDPDENGRGARYLRERRATERDRLDGVREGFDEPLVAAIETRVSEVKGELLAEVASELDVETAVEAA
;
A
#
# COMPACT_ATOMS: atom_id res chain seq x y z
N MET A 1 4.50 12.16 -13.20
CA MET A 1 4.09 11.02 -12.36
C MET A 1 4.55 11.25 -10.94
N ARG A 2 3.70 10.96 -9.95
CA ARG A 2 3.94 11.19 -8.53
C ARG A 2 4.98 10.20 -7.95
N LYS A 3 5.63 10.57 -6.84
CA LYS A 3 6.73 9.80 -6.23
C LYS A 3 6.30 8.40 -5.78
N PHE A 4 5.13 8.28 -5.15
CA PHE A 4 4.61 7.03 -4.62
C PHE A 4 3.60 6.40 -5.57
N VAL A 5 3.80 5.14 -5.94
CA VAL A 5 2.94 4.45 -6.90
C VAL A 5 2.41 3.16 -6.28
N PHE A 6 1.10 3.03 -6.20
CA PHE A 6 0.43 1.89 -5.60
C PHE A 6 -0.24 1.04 -6.67
N PHE A 7 0.07 -0.27 -6.65
CA PHE A 7 -0.61 -1.25 -7.47
C PHE A 7 -1.59 -2.05 -6.61
N GLY A 8 -2.88 -1.87 -6.86
CA GLY A 8 -3.97 -2.57 -6.20
C GLY A 8 -4.68 -3.56 -7.13
N GLY A 9 -5.61 -4.33 -6.58
CA GLY A 9 -6.44 -5.26 -7.35
C GLY A 9 -6.71 -6.56 -6.58
N LYS A 10 -7.54 -7.43 -7.15
CA LYS A 10 -7.90 -8.72 -6.56
C LYS A 10 -6.70 -9.64 -6.35
N GLY A 11 -6.83 -10.62 -5.43
CA GLY A 11 -5.85 -11.71 -5.29
C GLY A 11 -5.64 -12.49 -6.58
N GLY A 12 -4.37 -12.74 -6.91
CA GLY A 12 -4.00 -13.57 -8.04
C GLY A 12 -4.09 -12.91 -9.43
N VAL A 13 -4.35 -11.61 -9.54
CA VAL A 13 -4.36 -10.90 -10.84
C VAL A 13 -2.97 -10.57 -11.39
N GLY A 14 -1.89 -10.78 -10.60
CA GLY A 14 -0.51 -10.53 -11.00
C GLY A 14 -0.01 -9.14 -10.65
N LYS A 15 -0.50 -8.54 -9.56
CA LYS A 15 -0.04 -7.22 -9.05
C LYS A 15 1.47 -7.16 -8.88
N THR A 16 2.05 -8.13 -8.17
CA THR A 16 3.48 -8.20 -7.89
C THR A 16 4.32 -8.19 -9.17
N THR A 17 3.90 -8.95 -10.18
CA THR A 17 4.57 -8.93 -11.49
C THR A 17 4.51 -7.56 -12.14
N VAL A 18 3.33 -6.91 -12.10
CA VAL A 18 3.12 -5.60 -12.73
C VAL A 18 3.86 -4.50 -11.96
N SER A 19 3.82 -4.51 -10.63
CA SER A 19 4.53 -3.53 -9.79
C SER A 19 6.05 -3.64 -9.96
N CYS A 20 6.60 -4.87 -9.95
CA CYS A 20 8.02 -5.11 -10.21
C CYS A 20 8.43 -4.72 -11.64
N ALA A 21 7.59 -5.00 -12.65
CA ALA A 21 7.86 -4.59 -14.04
C ALA A 21 7.86 -3.06 -14.17
N TYR A 22 6.94 -2.36 -13.52
CA TYR A 22 6.94 -0.90 -13.50
C TYR A 22 8.16 -0.32 -12.78
N ALA A 23 8.53 -0.88 -11.64
CA ALA A 23 9.73 -0.46 -10.92
C ALA A 23 11.01 -0.67 -11.75
N LEU A 24 11.12 -1.81 -12.43
CA LEU A 24 12.21 -2.07 -13.39
C LEU A 24 12.23 -1.03 -14.51
N LYS A 25 11.07 -0.69 -15.07
CA LYS A 25 10.93 0.39 -16.06
C LYS A 25 11.44 1.73 -15.55
N CYS A 26 11.11 2.10 -14.31
CA CYS A 26 11.58 3.33 -13.67
C CYS A 26 13.12 3.31 -13.49
N ALA A 27 13.67 2.21 -13.00
CA ALA A 27 15.10 2.04 -12.80
C ALA A 27 15.88 2.10 -14.13
N HIS A 28 15.36 1.46 -15.19
CA HIS A 28 15.94 1.55 -16.53
C HIS A 28 15.84 2.94 -17.15
N ALA A 29 14.87 3.77 -16.72
CA ALA A 29 14.78 5.18 -17.06
C ALA A 29 15.77 6.07 -16.25
N GLY A 30 16.52 5.48 -15.32
CA GLY A 30 17.55 6.15 -14.51
C GLY A 30 17.06 6.70 -13.17
N LEU A 31 15.84 6.34 -12.74
CA LEU A 31 15.29 6.75 -11.44
C LEU A 31 15.75 5.81 -10.34
N GLU A 32 16.20 6.36 -9.21
CA GLU A 32 16.41 5.59 -7.98
C GLU A 32 15.05 5.07 -7.49
N THR A 33 14.86 3.76 -7.58
CA THR A 33 13.55 3.13 -7.41
C THR A 33 13.56 2.09 -6.29
N LEU A 34 12.54 2.14 -5.43
CA LEU A 34 12.29 1.15 -4.38
C LEU A 34 10.97 0.41 -4.64
N VAL A 35 11.01 -0.91 -4.61
CA VAL A 35 9.82 -1.77 -4.53
C VAL A 35 9.57 -2.15 -3.08
N VAL A 36 8.34 -1.97 -2.63
CA VAL A 36 7.90 -2.35 -1.29
C VAL A 36 6.74 -3.32 -1.42
N SER A 37 6.96 -4.57 -1.03
CA SER A 37 5.91 -5.59 -1.02
C SER A 37 5.42 -5.87 0.40
N THR A 38 4.12 -6.09 0.52
CA THR A 38 3.45 -6.58 1.74
C THR A 38 2.72 -7.88 1.49
N ASP A 39 3.08 -8.58 0.42
CA ASP A 39 2.51 -9.89 0.12
C ASP A 39 3.17 -10.96 1.01
N PRO A 40 2.41 -11.60 1.93
CA PRO A 40 2.95 -12.64 2.81
C PRO A 40 3.45 -13.89 2.05
N ALA A 41 3.14 -14.00 0.76
CA ALA A 41 3.66 -15.08 -0.09
C ALA A 41 5.08 -14.83 -0.62
N HIS A 42 5.74 -13.73 -0.24
CA HIS A 42 7.07 -13.35 -0.71
C HIS A 42 7.23 -13.34 -2.24
N SER A 43 6.19 -12.88 -2.92
CA SER A 43 6.10 -12.93 -4.38
C SER A 43 7.14 -12.04 -5.09
N THR A 44 7.68 -11.01 -4.42
CA THR A 44 8.76 -10.16 -4.96
C THR A 44 10.08 -10.92 -5.04
N ALA A 45 10.39 -11.73 -4.01
CA ALA A 45 11.54 -12.63 -4.01
C ALA A 45 11.48 -13.62 -5.18
N ASP A 46 10.28 -14.11 -5.49
CA ASP A 46 10.08 -15.02 -6.64
C ASP A 46 10.30 -14.32 -7.97
N VAL A 47 9.89 -13.06 -8.13
CA VAL A 47 10.05 -12.30 -9.39
C VAL A 47 11.51 -11.97 -9.67
N PHE A 48 12.29 -11.58 -8.65
CA PHE A 48 13.70 -11.20 -8.79
C PHE A 48 14.68 -12.35 -8.53
N ASP A 49 14.19 -13.54 -8.16
CA ASP A 49 15.00 -14.70 -7.77
C ASP A 49 16.01 -14.36 -6.64
N GLN A 50 15.62 -13.47 -5.75
CA GLN A 50 16.43 -12.93 -4.66
C GLN A 50 15.58 -12.74 -3.42
N ARG A 51 16.11 -13.06 -2.23
CA ARG A 51 15.40 -12.83 -0.96
C ARG A 51 15.59 -11.40 -0.49
N PHE A 52 14.51 -10.83 0.02
CA PHE A 52 14.46 -9.52 0.64
C PHE A 52 13.97 -9.64 2.09
N ASP A 53 14.28 -8.63 2.87
CA ASP A 53 13.80 -8.44 4.25
C ASP A 53 13.12 -7.07 4.39
N ASP A 54 12.87 -6.63 5.59
CA ASP A 54 12.20 -5.37 5.92
C ASP A 54 13.05 -4.11 5.71
N ALA A 55 14.26 -4.25 5.16
CA ALA A 55 15.14 -3.15 4.80
C ALA A 55 15.39 -3.13 3.28
N PRO A 56 15.51 -1.93 2.66
CA PRO A 56 15.81 -1.82 1.24
C PRO A 56 17.13 -2.49 0.88
N ARG A 57 17.13 -3.37 -0.13
CA ARG A 57 18.32 -4.05 -0.66
C ARG A 57 18.40 -3.86 -2.18
N PRO A 58 19.61 -3.66 -2.74
CA PRO A 58 19.79 -3.63 -4.18
C PRO A 58 19.30 -4.93 -4.82
N VAL A 59 18.60 -4.83 -5.94
CA VAL A 59 18.24 -5.99 -6.77
C VAL A 59 19.45 -6.40 -7.61
N GLU A 60 19.85 -7.67 -7.51
CA GLU A 60 21.01 -8.19 -8.21
C GLU A 60 20.86 -8.09 -9.73
N GLY A 61 21.87 -7.54 -10.38
CA GLY A 61 21.88 -7.33 -11.84
C GLY A 61 21.20 -6.06 -12.31
N GLU A 62 20.42 -5.38 -11.47
CA GLU A 62 19.73 -4.15 -11.83
C GLU A 62 20.38 -2.93 -11.17
N ARG A 63 20.47 -1.82 -11.93
CA ARG A 63 20.94 -0.54 -11.41
C ARG A 63 19.75 0.29 -10.95
N ASN A 64 19.95 1.11 -9.93
CA ASN A 64 18.94 2.04 -9.42
C ASN A 64 17.64 1.34 -8.98
N LEU A 65 17.70 0.02 -8.68
CA LEU A 65 16.55 -0.73 -8.20
C LEU A 65 16.85 -1.38 -6.86
N HIS A 66 16.04 -1.06 -5.89
CA HIS A 66 16.02 -1.68 -4.57
C HIS A 66 14.67 -2.35 -4.32
N ALA A 67 14.67 -3.37 -3.49
CA ALA A 67 13.42 -4.01 -3.06
C ALA A 67 13.46 -4.33 -1.56
N MET A 68 12.29 -4.36 -0.94
CA MET A 68 12.08 -4.82 0.42
C MET A 68 10.75 -5.57 0.53
N GLU A 69 10.68 -6.51 1.44
CA GLU A 69 9.47 -7.25 1.79
C GLU A 69 9.14 -7.03 3.26
N ILE A 70 7.97 -6.50 3.52
CA ILE A 70 7.45 -6.31 4.86
C ILE A 70 6.62 -7.53 5.21
N ASP A 71 7.10 -8.32 6.19
CA ASP A 71 6.31 -9.40 6.77
C ASP A 71 5.27 -8.78 7.71
N PRO A 72 3.99 -8.94 7.42
CA PRO A 72 2.97 -8.34 8.22
C PRO A 72 2.84 -8.91 9.64
N ASP A 73 3.25 -10.15 9.88
CA ASP A 73 3.23 -10.77 11.22
C ASP A 73 4.37 -10.21 12.08
N ASP A 74 5.57 -10.07 11.52
CA ASP A 74 6.72 -9.45 12.17
C ASP A 74 6.44 -7.97 12.49
N GLU A 75 5.78 -7.27 11.58
CA GLU A 75 5.40 -5.88 11.74
C GLU A 75 4.39 -5.68 12.88
N LEU A 76 3.39 -6.54 12.95
CA LEU A 76 2.43 -6.53 14.06
C LEU A 76 3.13 -6.78 15.40
N GLU A 77 4.04 -7.76 15.47
CA GLU A 77 4.81 -8.05 16.68
C GLU A 77 5.67 -6.84 17.08
N ARG A 78 6.35 -6.21 16.13
CA ARG A 78 7.16 -4.98 16.36
C ARG A 78 6.29 -3.86 16.93
N HIS A 79 5.16 -3.57 16.31
CA HIS A 79 4.23 -2.52 16.73
C HIS A 79 3.70 -2.76 18.16
N LEU A 80 3.38 -4.01 18.49
CA LEU A 80 2.91 -4.39 19.83
C LEU A 80 4.02 -4.29 20.88
N MET A 81 5.26 -4.68 20.55
CA MET A 81 6.40 -4.54 21.43
C MET A 81 6.76 -3.08 21.71
N GLU A 82 6.69 -2.20 20.72
CA GLU A 82 6.86 -0.76 20.90
C GLU A 82 5.78 -0.16 21.80
N THR A 83 4.53 -0.57 21.58
CA THR A 83 3.42 -0.18 22.45
C THR A 83 3.61 -0.64 23.88
N LYS A 84 4.06 -1.89 24.07
CA LYS A 84 4.38 -2.45 25.38
C LYS A 84 5.48 -1.66 26.09
N ARG A 85 6.59 -1.39 25.39
CA ARG A 85 7.72 -0.60 25.97
C ARG A 85 7.23 0.76 26.42
N ALA A 86 6.50 1.46 25.57
CA ALA A 86 5.99 2.79 25.87
C ALA A 86 4.97 2.83 27.04
N LEU A 87 4.26 1.75 27.28
CA LEU A 87 3.34 1.61 28.42
C LEU A 87 4.08 1.17 29.69
N SER A 88 5.05 0.26 29.59
CA SER A 88 5.79 -0.31 30.72
C SER A 88 6.57 0.75 31.49
N ASP A 89 7.04 1.80 30.82
CA ASP A 89 7.75 2.92 31.46
C ASP A 89 6.85 3.77 32.38
N GLN A 90 5.52 3.60 32.29
CA GLN A 90 4.52 4.43 32.97
C GLN A 90 3.63 3.67 33.96
N VAL A 91 3.81 2.34 34.10
CA VAL A 91 2.92 1.50 34.92
C VAL A 91 3.69 0.66 35.95
N SER A 92 2.98 0.26 37.02
CA SER A 92 3.56 -0.61 38.04
C SER A 92 3.77 -2.03 37.52
N PRO A 93 4.72 -2.80 38.08
CA PRO A 93 4.97 -4.22 37.69
C PRO A 93 3.73 -5.12 37.73
N ALA A 94 2.76 -4.80 38.60
CA ALA A 94 1.50 -5.56 38.69
C ALA A 94 0.60 -5.37 37.46
N MET A 95 0.73 -4.27 36.74
CA MET A 95 -0.04 -3.97 35.53
C MET A 95 0.62 -4.55 34.25
N VAL A 96 1.90 -4.90 34.31
CA VAL A 96 2.62 -5.46 33.15
C VAL A 96 1.96 -6.75 32.63
N ASN A 97 1.55 -7.65 33.54
CA ASN A 97 0.86 -8.89 33.16
C ASN A 97 -0.52 -8.64 32.51
N GLU A 98 -1.22 -7.59 32.90
CA GLU A 98 -2.48 -7.20 32.28
C GLU A 98 -2.24 -6.59 30.90
N ILE A 99 -1.19 -5.80 30.74
CA ILE A 99 -0.76 -5.26 29.44
C ILE A 99 -0.39 -6.41 28.50
N ASP A 100 0.37 -7.42 28.95
CA ASP A 100 0.71 -8.58 28.14
C ASP A 100 -0.53 -9.33 27.64
N ARG A 101 -1.54 -9.50 28.51
CA ARG A 101 -2.80 -10.11 28.11
C ARG A 101 -3.59 -9.26 27.11
N GLN A 102 -3.59 -7.92 27.28
CA GLN A 102 -4.25 -7.01 26.35
C GLN A 102 -3.54 -7.01 24.98
N ILE A 103 -2.22 -7.09 24.95
CA ILE A 103 -1.42 -7.21 23.73
C ILE A 103 -1.73 -8.53 23.01
N GLU A 104 -1.79 -9.66 23.74
CA GLU A 104 -2.13 -10.96 23.17
C GLU A 104 -3.56 -10.97 22.58
N MET A 105 -4.51 -10.28 23.23
CA MET A 105 -5.84 -10.08 22.65
C MET A 105 -5.84 -9.14 21.45
N ALA A 106 -4.96 -8.14 21.41
CA ALA A 106 -4.83 -7.21 20.30
C ALA A 106 -4.36 -7.91 19.00
N HIS A 107 -3.50 -8.93 19.09
CA HIS A 107 -3.12 -9.80 17.95
C HIS A 107 -4.34 -10.43 17.26
N GLN A 108 -5.39 -10.72 18.02
CA GLN A 108 -6.62 -11.35 17.50
C GLN A 108 -7.67 -10.31 17.10
N THR A 109 -7.37 -9.02 17.26
CA THR A 109 -8.34 -7.95 16.97
C THR A 109 -8.33 -7.63 15.47
N PRO A 110 -9.47 -7.73 14.78
CA PRO A 110 -9.58 -7.30 13.40
C PRO A 110 -9.13 -5.84 13.23
N GLY A 111 -8.21 -5.60 12.30
CA GLY A 111 -7.67 -4.27 12.01
C GLY A 111 -6.32 -3.94 12.66
N ALA A 112 -5.82 -4.74 13.63
CA ALA A 112 -4.50 -4.51 14.23
C ALA A 112 -3.36 -4.71 13.20
N TYR A 113 -3.50 -5.74 12.41
CA TYR A 113 -2.62 -6.10 11.31
C TYR A 113 -2.55 -4.98 10.25
N GLU A 114 -3.72 -4.54 9.84
CA GLU A 114 -3.84 -3.44 8.90
C GLU A 114 -3.24 -2.15 9.45
N ALA A 115 -3.42 -1.87 10.74
CA ALA A 115 -2.84 -0.67 11.36
C ALA A 115 -1.31 -0.70 11.40
N ALA A 116 -0.71 -1.86 11.73
CA ALA A 116 0.74 -2.03 11.75
C ALA A 116 1.34 -1.84 10.36
N LEU A 117 0.74 -2.46 9.33
CA LEU A 117 1.16 -2.27 7.94
C LEU A 117 1.03 -0.82 7.47
N PHE A 118 -0.05 -0.15 7.85
CA PHE A 118 -0.23 1.26 7.52
C PHE A 118 0.88 2.12 8.14
N ASP A 119 1.20 1.90 9.40
CA ASP A 119 2.28 2.63 10.07
C ASP A 119 3.61 2.43 9.32
N ARG A 120 3.89 1.20 8.90
CA ARG A 120 5.08 0.88 8.12
C ARG A 120 5.11 1.56 6.75
N PHE A 121 3.99 1.63 6.03
CA PHE A 121 3.91 2.38 4.79
C PHE A 121 4.23 3.86 4.98
N VAL A 122 3.70 4.48 6.02
CA VAL A 122 3.96 5.89 6.33
C VAL A 122 5.43 6.11 6.70
N GLU A 123 6.05 5.19 7.45
CA GLU A 123 7.49 5.22 7.73
C GLU A 123 8.31 5.17 6.45
N VAL A 124 8.03 4.21 5.57
CA VAL A 124 8.70 4.10 4.26
C VAL A 124 8.52 5.37 3.43
N MET A 125 7.33 5.97 3.42
CA MET A 125 7.10 7.24 2.70
C MET A 125 7.90 8.40 3.30
N ARG A 126 8.09 8.44 4.63
CA ARG A 126 8.90 9.46 5.30
C ARG A 126 10.39 9.32 5.04
N ASP A 127 10.86 8.07 4.98
CA ASP A 127 12.28 7.73 4.84
C ASP A 127 12.71 7.58 3.37
N ALA A 128 11.86 7.98 2.42
CA ALA A 128 12.06 7.76 0.98
C ALA A 128 12.90 8.85 0.29
N ASP A 129 13.60 9.71 1.00
CA ASP A 129 14.31 10.87 0.42
C ASP A 129 15.34 10.47 -0.64
N ASP A 130 15.97 9.31 -0.50
CA ASP A 130 16.99 8.79 -1.42
C ASP A 130 16.39 8.19 -2.72
N TYR A 131 15.06 8.09 -2.83
CA TYR A 131 14.38 7.49 -3.97
C TYR A 131 13.58 8.51 -4.77
N ASP A 132 13.70 8.42 -6.10
CA ASP A 132 12.85 9.17 -7.03
C ASP A 132 11.46 8.53 -7.17
N ARG A 133 11.39 7.20 -6.99
CA ARG A 133 10.17 6.41 -7.12
C ARG A 133 10.08 5.33 -6.05
N VAL A 134 8.93 5.24 -5.39
CA VAL A 134 8.60 4.13 -4.49
C VAL A 134 7.35 3.43 -5.00
N VAL A 135 7.47 2.15 -5.30
CA VAL A 135 6.40 1.32 -5.86
C VAL A 135 5.91 0.36 -4.79
N PHE A 136 4.66 0.52 -4.38
CA PHE A 136 4.01 -0.34 -3.41
C PHE A 136 3.22 -1.47 -4.11
N ASP A 137 3.69 -2.70 -3.91
CA ASP A 137 2.92 -3.90 -4.20
C ASP A 137 2.05 -4.24 -3.00
N THR A 138 0.77 -3.91 -3.10
CA THR A 138 -0.13 -4.03 -1.97
C THR A 138 -0.91 -5.33 -2.00
N SER A 139 -1.12 -5.92 -0.83
CA SER A 139 -1.94 -7.12 -0.64
C SER A 139 -3.36 -6.97 -1.25
N PRO A 140 -3.98 -8.07 -1.67
CA PRO A 140 -5.05 -8.13 -2.68
C PRO A 140 -6.43 -7.65 -2.27
N THR A 141 -6.65 -7.12 -1.10
CA THR A 141 -8.03 -7.00 -0.62
C THR A 141 -8.42 -5.59 -0.20
N GLY A 142 -9.71 -5.36 -0.08
CA GLY A 142 -10.30 -4.17 0.52
C GLY A 142 -9.71 -3.79 1.90
N GLY A 143 -8.81 -4.60 2.46
CA GLY A 143 -7.94 -4.30 3.58
C GLY A 143 -7.02 -3.12 3.28
N THR A 144 -6.21 -3.19 2.21
CA THR A 144 -5.28 -2.09 1.86
C THR A 144 -6.02 -0.81 1.52
N LEU A 145 -7.14 -0.89 0.79
CA LEU A 145 -8.00 0.28 0.55
C LEU A 145 -8.60 0.84 1.85
N ARG A 146 -8.86 -0.01 2.84
CA ARG A 146 -9.28 0.43 4.19
C ARG A 146 -8.13 1.09 4.95
N LEU A 147 -6.89 0.60 4.78
CA LEU A 147 -5.70 1.21 5.36
C LEU A 147 -5.50 2.64 4.84
N LEU A 148 -5.59 2.83 3.53
CA LEU A 148 -5.47 4.14 2.89
C LEU A 148 -6.59 5.12 3.31
N ALA A 149 -7.68 4.61 3.88
CA ALA A 149 -8.77 5.38 4.46
C ALA A 149 -8.59 5.77 5.93
N LEU A 150 -7.65 5.11 6.62
CA LEU A 150 -7.46 5.32 8.07
C LEU A 150 -7.08 6.76 8.44
N PRO A 151 -6.22 7.48 7.69
CA PRO A 151 -5.83 8.83 8.05
C PRO A 151 -7.01 9.75 8.33
N SER A 152 -7.96 9.85 7.41
CA SER A 152 -9.10 10.76 7.53
C SER A 152 -10.06 10.42 8.69
N PHE A 153 -10.21 9.13 9.01
CA PHE A 153 -11.04 8.67 10.12
C PHE A 153 -10.35 8.88 11.48
N LEU A 154 -9.07 8.49 11.57
CA LEU A 154 -8.31 8.51 12.81
C LEU A 154 -7.88 9.92 13.22
N GLU A 155 -7.58 10.80 12.27
CA GLU A 155 -7.29 12.22 12.53
C GLU A 155 -8.41 12.88 13.33
N GLY A 156 -9.66 12.75 12.89
CA GLY A 156 -10.82 13.29 13.58
C GLY A 156 -11.04 12.67 14.97
N TRP A 157 -10.70 11.41 15.17
CA TRP A 157 -10.83 10.73 16.45
C TRP A 157 -9.71 11.13 17.43
N VAL A 158 -8.45 11.16 16.97
CA VAL A 158 -7.30 11.62 17.75
C VAL A 158 -7.47 13.07 18.17
N THR A 159 -7.91 13.96 17.28
CA THR A 159 -8.21 15.36 17.58
C THR A 159 -9.25 15.50 18.69
N ARG A 160 -10.33 14.71 18.65
CA ARG A 160 -11.36 14.69 19.71
C ARG A 160 -10.82 14.19 21.05
N LEU A 161 -9.96 13.14 21.03
CA LEU A 161 -9.34 12.64 22.26
C LEU A 161 -8.38 13.66 22.87
N ALA A 162 -7.53 14.29 22.08
CA ALA A 162 -6.62 15.33 22.52
C ALA A 162 -7.39 16.52 23.13
N ALA A 163 -8.49 16.96 22.49
CA ALA A 163 -9.36 18.01 23.01
C ALA A 163 -10.01 17.63 24.36
N LYS A 164 -10.53 16.39 24.48
CA LYS A 164 -11.08 15.88 25.75
C LYS A 164 -10.03 15.82 26.85
N ARG A 165 -8.81 15.34 26.53
CA ARG A 165 -7.71 15.30 27.49
C ARG A 165 -7.33 16.71 27.97
N LYS A 166 -7.15 17.66 27.03
CA LYS A 166 -6.88 19.07 27.33
C LYS A 166 -7.99 19.68 28.22
N GLN A 167 -9.26 19.34 27.97
CA GLN A 167 -10.38 19.79 28.79
C GLN A 167 -10.33 19.18 30.20
N SER A 168 -10.03 17.90 30.34
CA SER A 168 -9.91 17.24 31.65
C SER A 168 -8.79 17.86 32.49
N VAL A 169 -7.61 18.09 31.88
CA VAL A 169 -6.48 18.76 32.56
C VAL A 169 -6.87 20.16 33.02
N LYS A 170 -7.55 20.96 32.16
CA LYS A 170 -8.06 22.29 32.55
C LYS A 170 -9.07 22.26 33.71
N LEU A 171 -9.90 21.22 33.79
CA LEU A 171 -10.83 21.05 34.89
C LEU A 171 -10.10 20.70 36.19
N PHE A 172 -9.10 19.83 36.13
CA PHE A 172 -8.21 19.53 37.27
C PHE A 172 -7.46 20.77 37.75
N GLU A 173 -6.96 21.61 36.84
CA GLU A 173 -6.29 22.87 37.15
C GLU A 173 -7.22 23.85 37.89
N ARG A 174 -8.49 23.95 37.43
CA ARG A 174 -9.49 24.81 38.09
C ARG A 174 -9.90 24.29 39.47
N ALA A 175 -9.89 22.97 39.67
CA ALA A 175 -10.20 22.34 40.95
C ALA A 175 -9.04 22.44 41.97
N ALA A 176 -7.82 22.57 41.49
CA ALA A 176 -6.59 22.68 42.28
C ALA A 176 -6.23 24.15 42.59
N ILE A 177 -7.24 24.99 42.91
CA ILE A 177 -7.08 26.43 43.30
C ILE A 177 -6.13 26.51 44.50
N GLY A 178 -4.87 26.89 44.28
CA GLY A 178 -3.89 27.16 45.33
C GLY A 178 -2.46 26.73 45.09
N ASN A 179 -2.13 26.05 44.01
CA ASN A 179 -0.76 25.61 43.77
C ASN A 179 -0.26 26.04 42.36
N ASN A 180 0.89 26.74 42.32
CA ASN A 180 1.49 27.34 41.13
C ASN A 180 2.15 26.28 40.13
N GLN A 181 1.76 25.01 40.22
CA GLN A 181 2.29 23.94 39.34
C GLN A 181 1.43 23.56 38.11
N PRO A 182 0.21 24.08 37.86
CA PRO A 182 -0.65 23.55 36.77
C PRO A 182 -0.13 23.76 35.34
N ARG A 183 0.52 24.90 35.07
CA ARG A 183 1.02 25.18 33.70
C ARG A 183 2.11 24.23 33.22
N ARG A 184 2.95 23.69 34.11
CA ARG A 184 3.99 22.71 33.80
C ARG A 184 3.41 21.32 33.51
N MET A 185 2.24 20.98 34.02
CA MET A 185 1.57 19.70 33.75
C MET A 185 0.98 19.62 32.33
N MET A 186 0.52 20.74 31.77
CA MET A 186 -0.02 20.76 30.40
C MET A 186 1.08 20.71 29.31
N GLU A 187 2.18 21.42 29.53
CA GLU A 187 3.31 21.49 28.58
C GLU A 187 4.14 20.21 28.51
N GLY A 188 3.92 19.29 29.43
CA GLY A 188 4.67 18.01 29.55
C GLY A 188 3.77 16.76 29.66
N ASP A 189 2.47 16.83 29.33
CA ASP A 189 1.60 15.65 29.37
C ASP A 189 1.99 14.68 28.24
N PRO A 190 2.62 13.52 28.54
CA PRO A 190 3.12 12.60 27.54
C PRO A 190 1.99 11.99 26.67
N ILE A 191 0.76 11.96 27.17
CA ILE A 191 -0.40 11.48 26.43
C ILE A 191 -0.80 12.51 25.37
N ILE A 192 -0.80 13.80 25.72
CA ILE A 192 -1.10 14.87 24.75
C ILE A 192 -0.04 14.89 23.65
N ALA A 193 1.26 14.86 24.01
CA ALA A 193 2.36 14.83 23.04
C ALA A 193 2.24 13.63 22.08
N ARG A 194 1.88 12.46 22.59
CA ARG A 194 1.70 11.25 21.77
C ARG A 194 0.49 11.35 20.83
N LEU A 195 -0.61 11.94 21.28
CA LEU A 195 -1.78 12.18 20.44
C LEU A 195 -1.50 13.22 19.35
N GLU A 196 -0.72 14.25 19.65
CA GLU A 196 -0.31 15.26 18.68
C GLU A 196 0.66 14.65 17.62
N ALA A 197 1.67 13.89 18.03
CA ALA A 197 2.54 13.18 17.11
C ALA A 197 1.76 12.19 16.20
N ARG A 198 0.76 11.51 16.76
CA ARG A 198 -0.09 10.60 15.98
C ARG A 198 -0.99 11.36 14.99
N LYS A 199 -1.45 12.54 15.37
CA LYS A 199 -2.20 13.44 14.47
C LYS A 199 -1.32 13.88 13.29
N GLU A 200 -0.13 14.39 13.55
CA GLU A 200 0.85 14.79 12.52
C GLU A 200 1.20 13.63 11.58
N PHE A 201 1.29 12.41 12.13
CA PHE A 201 1.53 11.20 11.36
C PHE A 201 0.39 10.92 10.36
N PHE A 202 -0.87 11.06 10.77
CA PHE A 202 -2.02 10.85 9.89
C PHE A 202 -2.22 12.00 8.91
N GLU A 203 -1.93 13.24 9.30
CA GLU A 203 -1.97 14.41 8.42
C GLU A 203 -0.97 14.22 7.28
N PHE A 204 0.29 13.90 7.60
CA PHE A 204 1.32 13.59 6.62
C PHE A 204 0.87 12.47 5.66
N ALA A 205 0.41 11.34 6.20
CA ALA A 205 -0.04 10.22 5.38
C ALA A 205 -1.19 10.61 4.44
N GLY A 206 -2.16 11.37 4.94
CA GLY A 206 -3.30 11.82 4.15
C GLY A 206 -2.93 12.82 3.05
N GLU A 207 -2.00 13.73 3.31
CA GLU A 207 -1.47 14.66 2.32
C GLU A 207 -0.67 13.94 1.25
N THR A 208 0.29 13.09 1.66
CA THR A 208 1.13 12.31 0.74
C THR A 208 0.30 11.42 -0.19
N LEU A 209 -0.72 10.73 0.34
CA LEU A 209 -1.59 9.88 -0.47
C LEU A 209 -2.44 10.65 -1.48
N ARG A 210 -2.83 11.89 -1.18
CA ARG A 210 -3.63 12.72 -2.10
C ARG A 210 -2.77 13.46 -3.13
N GLU A 211 -1.59 13.93 -2.72
CA GLU A 211 -0.80 14.86 -3.53
C GLU A 211 0.37 14.17 -4.25
N GLU A 212 0.98 13.16 -3.59
CA GLU A 212 2.22 12.53 -4.07
C GLU A 212 2.06 11.06 -4.45
N ALA A 213 0.84 10.47 -4.34
CA ALA A 213 0.60 9.08 -4.69
C ALA A 213 -0.26 8.91 -5.94
N SER A 214 0.12 7.95 -6.79
CA SER A 214 -0.64 7.48 -7.95
C SER A 214 -1.14 6.06 -7.70
N PHE A 215 -2.37 5.77 -8.14
CA PHE A 215 -3.00 4.47 -7.91
C PHE A 215 -3.32 3.78 -9.24
N PHE A 216 -2.85 2.56 -9.40
CA PHE A 216 -3.16 1.69 -10.52
C PHE A 216 -3.88 0.44 -10.05
N LEU A 217 -4.91 0.02 -10.77
CA LEU A 217 -5.63 -1.21 -10.46
C LEU A 217 -5.38 -2.26 -11.53
N VAL A 218 -4.85 -3.40 -11.09
CA VAL A 218 -4.61 -4.58 -11.93
C VAL A 218 -5.82 -5.50 -11.87
N PHE A 219 -6.30 -5.94 -13.02
CA PHE A 219 -7.44 -6.84 -13.13
C PHE A 219 -7.25 -7.86 -14.25
N ASN A 220 -7.95 -8.99 -14.15
CA ASN A 220 -8.05 -9.96 -15.24
C ASN A 220 -9.29 -9.65 -16.10
N PRO A 221 -9.32 -10.02 -17.39
CA PRO A 221 -10.42 -9.76 -18.29
C PRO A 221 -11.62 -10.71 -18.05
N ASP A 222 -12.03 -10.85 -16.77
CA ASP A 222 -13.22 -11.59 -16.36
C ASP A 222 -14.23 -10.68 -15.65
N GLU A 223 -15.50 -11.07 -15.68
CA GLU A 223 -16.60 -10.24 -15.17
C GLU A 223 -16.46 -9.92 -13.67
N LEU A 224 -16.00 -10.89 -12.88
CA LEU A 224 -15.86 -10.71 -11.44
C LEU A 224 -14.74 -9.71 -11.13
N SER A 225 -13.59 -9.84 -11.81
CA SER A 225 -12.48 -8.94 -11.65
C SER A 225 -12.84 -7.50 -12.03
N VAL A 226 -13.55 -7.30 -13.14
CA VAL A 226 -14.03 -5.98 -13.56
C VAL A 226 -15.00 -5.36 -12.54
N ARG A 227 -15.91 -6.16 -11.98
CA ARG A 227 -16.83 -5.68 -10.92
C ARG A 227 -16.09 -5.28 -9.63
N GLU A 228 -15.08 -6.05 -9.26
CA GLU A 228 -14.26 -5.74 -8.07
C GLU A 228 -13.42 -4.49 -8.29
N THR A 229 -12.88 -4.30 -9.50
CA THR A 229 -12.17 -3.08 -9.88
C THR A 229 -13.07 -1.85 -9.75
N ARG A 230 -14.33 -1.92 -10.23
CA ARG A 230 -15.30 -0.82 -10.06
C ARG A 230 -15.53 -0.48 -8.58
N ARG A 231 -15.74 -1.49 -7.75
CA ARG A 231 -15.91 -1.28 -6.29
C ARG A 231 -14.66 -0.69 -5.63
N ALA A 232 -13.48 -1.04 -6.14
CA ALA A 232 -12.23 -0.48 -5.64
C ALA A 232 -12.09 1.01 -6.01
N ILE A 233 -12.45 1.37 -7.24
CA ILE A 233 -12.51 2.78 -7.71
C ILE A 233 -13.47 3.58 -6.84
N ASP A 234 -14.73 3.11 -6.71
CA ASP A 234 -15.75 3.76 -5.87
C ASP A 234 -15.23 3.94 -4.43
N GLY A 235 -14.60 2.88 -3.90
CA GLY A 235 -14.06 2.89 -2.55
C GLY A 235 -12.88 3.87 -2.35
N LEU A 236 -12.04 4.11 -3.34
CA LEU A 236 -10.99 5.14 -3.31
C LEU A 236 -11.58 6.54 -3.44
N ALA A 237 -12.52 6.72 -4.38
CA ALA A 237 -13.22 8.00 -4.61
C ALA A 237 -13.96 8.49 -3.37
N ASP A 238 -14.66 7.61 -2.63
CA ASP A 238 -15.31 7.92 -1.36
C ASP A 238 -14.35 8.49 -0.29
N ARG A 239 -13.04 8.31 -0.51
CA ARG A 239 -11.96 8.75 0.40
C ARG A 239 -11.14 9.90 -0.16
N GLY A 240 -11.57 10.46 -1.29
CA GLY A 240 -10.88 11.56 -1.96
C GLY A 240 -9.59 11.14 -2.66
N LEU A 241 -9.45 9.85 -3.01
CA LEU A 241 -8.34 9.32 -3.79
C LEU A 241 -8.85 8.96 -5.19
N SER A 242 -8.04 9.25 -6.21
CA SER A 242 -8.34 8.92 -7.61
C SER A 242 -7.46 7.77 -8.10
N VAL A 243 -7.99 6.97 -9.02
CA VAL A 243 -7.23 5.95 -9.73
C VAL A 243 -6.69 6.56 -11.01
N ASP A 244 -5.38 6.46 -11.22
CA ASP A 244 -4.68 7.07 -12.36
C ASP A 244 -4.71 6.16 -13.61
N GLY A 245 -4.96 4.86 -13.43
CA GLY A 245 -5.07 3.95 -14.55
C GLY A 245 -5.39 2.50 -14.20
N LEU A 246 -5.79 1.77 -15.22
CA LEU A 246 -6.15 0.36 -15.14
C LEU A 246 -5.15 -0.49 -15.93
N VAL A 247 -4.78 -1.65 -15.39
CA VAL A 247 -3.91 -2.63 -16.05
C VAL A 247 -4.67 -3.93 -16.23
N ALA A 248 -5.02 -4.28 -17.46
CA ALA A 248 -5.57 -5.59 -17.79
C ALA A 248 -4.41 -6.60 -17.93
N ASN A 249 -4.44 -7.64 -17.11
CA ASN A 249 -3.41 -8.67 -17.10
C ASN A 249 -3.97 -10.04 -17.48
N ARG A 250 -3.10 -10.95 -17.89
CA ARG A 250 -3.45 -12.33 -18.26
C ARG A 250 -4.41 -12.44 -19.44
N LEU A 251 -4.24 -11.58 -20.42
CA LEU A 251 -4.96 -11.70 -21.70
C LEU A 251 -4.51 -12.95 -22.45
N THR A 252 -5.41 -13.52 -23.18
CA THR A 252 -5.13 -14.69 -24.04
C THR A 252 -4.30 -14.26 -25.24
N PRO A 253 -3.12 -14.86 -25.48
CA PRO A 253 -2.32 -14.56 -26.66
C PRO A 253 -3.03 -14.97 -27.95
N ALA A 254 -2.71 -14.27 -29.04
CA ALA A 254 -3.26 -14.61 -30.34
C ALA A 254 -2.66 -15.93 -30.84
N PRO A 255 -3.47 -16.89 -31.32
CA PRO A 255 -2.94 -18.02 -32.04
C PRO A 255 -2.40 -17.60 -33.41
N ASP A 256 -1.50 -18.40 -33.99
CA ASP A 256 -1.03 -18.15 -35.32
C ASP A 256 -2.20 -18.00 -36.32
N PRO A 257 -2.13 -17.07 -37.27
CA PRO A 257 -3.19 -16.82 -38.23
C PRO A 257 -3.59 -18.07 -39.04
N ASP A 258 -2.58 -18.91 -39.35
CA ASP A 258 -2.75 -20.11 -40.19
C ASP A 258 -3.19 -21.36 -39.41
N GLU A 259 -3.18 -21.29 -38.06
CA GLU A 259 -3.67 -22.39 -37.24
C GLU A 259 -5.19 -22.45 -37.21
N ASN A 260 -5.73 -23.64 -37.60
CA ASN A 260 -7.20 -23.89 -37.66
C ASN A 260 -7.65 -25.02 -36.72
N GLY A 261 -6.78 -25.52 -35.86
CA GLY A 261 -7.08 -26.56 -34.89
C GLY A 261 -8.10 -26.13 -33.81
N ARG A 262 -8.57 -27.11 -33.03
CA ARG A 262 -9.53 -26.85 -31.91
C ARG A 262 -8.96 -25.88 -30.89
N GLY A 263 -7.66 -25.98 -30.61
CA GLY A 263 -6.98 -25.06 -29.69
C GLY A 263 -7.02 -23.63 -30.19
N ALA A 264 -6.63 -23.40 -31.46
CA ALA A 264 -6.63 -22.06 -32.04
C ALA A 264 -8.03 -21.44 -32.08
N ARG A 265 -9.09 -22.22 -32.37
CA ARG A 265 -10.47 -21.73 -32.29
C ARG A 265 -10.86 -21.30 -30.88
N TYR A 266 -10.53 -22.11 -29.88
CA TYR A 266 -10.78 -21.77 -28.49
C TYR A 266 -10.07 -20.48 -28.07
N LEU A 267 -8.81 -20.31 -28.43
CA LEU A 267 -8.04 -19.09 -28.13
C LEU A 267 -8.66 -17.86 -28.82
N ARG A 268 -9.09 -17.98 -30.09
CA ARG A 268 -9.76 -16.88 -30.80
C ARG A 268 -11.09 -16.48 -30.14
N GLU A 269 -11.92 -17.45 -29.76
CA GLU A 269 -13.20 -17.21 -29.11
C GLU A 269 -13.00 -16.55 -27.73
N ARG A 270 -12.04 -17.07 -26.95
CA ARG A 270 -11.68 -16.50 -25.66
C ARG A 270 -11.17 -15.06 -25.80
N ARG A 271 -10.25 -14.83 -26.73
CA ARG A 271 -9.72 -13.50 -27.02
C ARG A 271 -10.81 -12.51 -27.49
N ALA A 272 -11.77 -12.96 -28.29
CA ALA A 272 -12.90 -12.14 -28.67
C ALA A 272 -13.71 -11.71 -27.45
N THR A 273 -14.06 -12.65 -26.56
CA THR A 273 -14.77 -12.35 -25.31
C THR A 273 -13.98 -11.39 -24.40
N GLU A 274 -12.66 -11.55 -24.29
CA GLU A 274 -11.82 -10.67 -23.52
C GLU A 274 -11.76 -9.26 -24.13
N ARG A 275 -11.71 -9.15 -25.47
CA ARG A 275 -11.73 -7.87 -26.19
C ARG A 275 -13.05 -7.12 -25.92
N ASP A 276 -14.19 -7.80 -26.08
CA ASP A 276 -15.50 -7.21 -25.81
C ASP A 276 -15.60 -6.66 -24.37
N ARG A 277 -14.98 -7.37 -23.41
CA ARG A 277 -14.92 -6.89 -22.01
C ARG A 277 -14.01 -5.68 -21.85
N LEU A 278 -12.84 -5.66 -22.49
CA LEU A 278 -11.94 -4.51 -22.44
C LEU A 278 -12.58 -3.27 -23.10
N ASP A 279 -13.33 -3.46 -24.19
CA ASP A 279 -14.08 -2.37 -24.81
C ASP A 279 -15.17 -1.85 -23.86
N GLY A 280 -15.88 -2.75 -23.16
CA GLY A 280 -16.81 -2.37 -22.08
C GLY A 280 -16.12 -1.68 -20.89
N VAL A 281 -14.87 -2.00 -20.58
CA VAL A 281 -14.07 -1.28 -19.57
C VAL A 281 -13.75 0.12 -20.06
N ARG A 282 -13.23 0.28 -21.31
CA ARG A 282 -12.91 1.58 -21.90
C ARG A 282 -14.12 2.52 -22.00
N GLU A 283 -15.32 1.97 -22.24
CA GLU A 283 -16.56 2.75 -22.33
C GLU A 283 -17.20 3.04 -20.97
N GLY A 284 -16.98 2.18 -20.00
CA GLY A 284 -17.69 2.20 -18.72
C GLY A 284 -16.89 2.69 -17.52
N PHE A 285 -15.61 3.03 -17.71
CA PHE A 285 -14.73 3.60 -16.68
C PHE A 285 -14.14 4.91 -17.19
N ASP A 286 -13.99 5.87 -16.31
CA ASP A 286 -13.34 7.15 -16.60
C ASP A 286 -11.80 7.01 -16.59
N GLU A 287 -11.28 6.00 -15.89
CA GLU A 287 -9.86 5.72 -15.75
C GLU A 287 -9.28 5.09 -17.03
N PRO A 288 -8.12 5.55 -17.51
CA PRO A 288 -7.50 5.03 -18.71
C PRO A 288 -6.99 3.58 -18.54
N LEU A 289 -7.17 2.76 -19.59
CA LEU A 289 -6.49 1.46 -19.66
C LEU A 289 -5.06 1.67 -20.14
N VAL A 290 -4.09 1.64 -19.20
CA VAL A 290 -2.67 1.94 -19.43
C VAL A 290 -1.83 0.73 -19.82
N ALA A 291 -2.36 -0.49 -19.72
CA ALA A 291 -1.71 -1.70 -20.24
C ALA A 291 -2.72 -2.83 -20.47
N ALA A 292 -2.37 -3.69 -21.41
CA ALA A 292 -3.09 -4.92 -21.74
C ALA A 292 -2.07 -6.04 -21.96
N ILE A 293 -1.73 -6.77 -20.89
CA ILE A 293 -0.61 -7.70 -20.80
C ILE A 293 -1.09 -9.12 -21.13
N GLU A 294 -0.46 -9.76 -22.11
CA GLU A 294 -0.76 -11.15 -22.46
C GLU A 294 -0.12 -12.14 -21.48
N THR A 295 -0.78 -13.27 -21.26
CA THR A 295 -0.26 -14.38 -20.45
C THR A 295 1.02 -14.93 -21.06
N ARG A 296 2.03 -15.14 -20.26
CA ARG A 296 3.27 -15.83 -20.63
C ARG A 296 3.17 -17.31 -20.27
N VAL A 297 3.87 -18.14 -21.02
CA VAL A 297 3.92 -19.60 -20.78
C VAL A 297 4.80 -19.91 -19.58
N SER A 298 5.86 -19.16 -19.42
CA SER A 298 6.81 -19.29 -18.31
C SER A 298 6.54 -18.24 -17.23
N GLU A 299 7.12 -18.45 -16.05
CA GLU A 299 7.14 -17.45 -14.99
C GLU A 299 7.80 -16.15 -15.46
N VAL A 300 7.22 -15.02 -15.08
CA VAL A 300 7.68 -13.70 -15.52
C VAL A 300 8.83 -13.25 -14.63
N LYS A 301 10.07 -13.50 -15.10
CA LYS A 301 11.33 -13.14 -14.45
C LYS A 301 12.33 -12.63 -15.50
N GLY A 302 13.34 -11.89 -15.09
CA GLY A 302 14.44 -11.46 -15.95
C GLY A 302 13.96 -10.78 -17.24
N GLU A 303 14.31 -11.33 -18.41
CA GLU A 303 13.95 -10.77 -19.72
C GLU A 303 12.43 -10.65 -19.92
N LEU A 304 11.63 -11.64 -19.44
CA LEU A 304 10.17 -11.56 -19.53
C LEU A 304 9.59 -10.45 -18.66
N LEU A 305 10.22 -10.14 -17.55
CA LEU A 305 9.82 -8.99 -16.72
C LEU A 305 10.10 -7.66 -17.45
N ALA A 306 11.23 -7.57 -18.15
CA ALA A 306 11.55 -6.41 -18.97
C ALA A 306 10.61 -6.26 -20.18
N GLU A 307 10.16 -7.37 -20.78
CA GLU A 307 9.10 -7.33 -21.80
C GLU A 307 7.80 -6.74 -21.23
N VAL A 308 7.32 -7.25 -20.08
CA VAL A 308 6.12 -6.73 -19.41
C VAL A 308 6.31 -5.25 -19.07
N ALA A 309 7.48 -4.84 -18.62
CA ALA A 309 7.81 -3.45 -18.35
C ALA A 309 7.64 -2.55 -19.59
N SER A 310 7.95 -3.06 -20.77
CA SER A 310 7.78 -2.34 -22.04
C SER A 310 6.32 -2.20 -22.49
N GLU A 311 5.44 -3.11 -22.05
CA GLU A 311 4.00 -3.08 -22.37
C GLU A 311 3.21 -2.11 -21.48
N LEU A 312 3.80 -1.62 -20.39
CA LEU A 312 3.17 -0.65 -19.49
C LEU A 312 3.27 0.76 -20.09
N ASP A 313 2.15 1.34 -20.52
CA ASP A 313 2.06 2.76 -20.93
C ASP A 313 1.81 3.65 -19.70
N VAL A 314 2.76 3.58 -18.78
CA VAL A 314 2.77 4.38 -17.55
C VAL A 314 4.03 5.24 -17.57
N GLU A 315 3.85 6.54 -17.40
CA GLU A 315 4.96 7.49 -17.41
C GLU A 315 5.93 7.24 -16.26
N THR A 316 7.22 7.36 -16.55
CA THR A 316 8.29 7.30 -15.56
C THR A 316 8.79 8.68 -15.15
N ALA A 317 8.58 9.73 -15.98
CA ALA A 317 9.01 11.07 -15.68
C ALA A 317 8.48 11.57 -14.34
N VAL A 318 9.35 12.11 -13.49
CA VAL A 318 8.98 12.75 -12.23
C VAL A 318 8.47 14.16 -12.58
N GLU A 319 7.27 14.53 -12.09
CA GLU A 319 6.83 15.92 -12.16
C GLU A 319 7.79 16.76 -11.31
N ALA A 320 8.41 17.75 -11.92
CA ALA A 320 9.21 18.71 -11.17
C ALA A 320 8.27 19.49 -10.24
N ALA A 321 8.55 19.44 -8.94
CA ALA A 321 7.79 20.13 -7.91
C ALA A 321 7.85 21.65 -8.06
#